data_f2026209940a5285e9a65f327f202963
#
_entry.id   f2026209940a5285e9a65f327f202963
#
_cell.length_a   1.000
_cell.length_b   1.000
_cell.length_c   1.000
_cell.angle_alpha   90.00
_cell.angle_beta   90.00
_cell.angle_gamma   90.00
#
_symmetry.space_group_name_H-M   'P 1'
#
loop_
_entity.id
_entity.type
_entity.pdbx_description
1 polymer ?
#
loop_
_entity_poly.entity_id
_entity_poly.type
_entity_poly.pdbx_seq_one_letter_code
_entity_poly.pdbx_strand_id
1 'polypeptide(L)'
;MSTAGTTGTAGTAGRGADTSVTGLGAGTRTRTTGPGVGPGPVGVAPGVGVGVGPGAGEVRLGAATVALGGADLLAAASRIAPYVVRTPLLRGPVTAAHGTGLLLKAEHLQLGGSFKMRGAANAVLALGADRVVTGSSGNHGIALARIARTLGIRLTVVLAAGAMPSKAAAIRALGAETVQVGGGVAEREERARALAAEQGAVLVPSSDHPLVVAGQGTVGLELLAAAPDTETVYVPTGGGGLLAGLCLAAADHPVRVVGVEPALTPRYARSLAAGHPVRLPPCATVADGLRGQSPGTVPYPIIRDRVDELIAVGDAEILAATTLLHRLGVDAEPSGAVALAGALRAGRGERAVAIVSGGNTPARLHTLHHSHTSTSTSTHTSTSTSTHTLIRTETKEPTP
;
A
#
# COMPACT_ATOMS: atom_id res chain seq x y z
N MET A 1 17.31 -60.58 -32.69
CA MET A 1 17.69 -60.32 -34.10
C MET A 1 17.98 -58.83 -34.14
N SER A 2 19.20 -58.43 -33.93
CA SER A 2 20.27 -58.22 -34.92
C SER A 2 19.94 -57.01 -35.77
N THR A 3 20.70 -55.98 -35.97
CA THR A 3 22.13 -55.65 -35.88
C THR A 3 22.22 -54.12 -36.15
N ALA A 4 22.96 -53.37 -35.44
CA ALA A 4 24.32 -52.89 -35.71
C ALA A 4 24.42 -52.00 -36.98
N GLY A 5 24.96 -50.86 -36.87
CA GLY A 5 26.31 -50.41 -37.01
C GLY A 5 26.29 -49.02 -37.64
N THR A 6 27.10 -48.19 -37.32
CA THR A 6 28.52 -47.80 -37.35
C THR A 6 28.70 -46.44 -38.01
N THR A 7 29.37 -45.56 -37.30
CA THR A 7 30.67 -44.88 -37.57
C THR A 7 30.78 -43.85 -38.70
N GLY A 8 31.46 -42.78 -38.33
CA GLY A 8 32.38 -42.07 -39.23
C GLY A 8 32.35 -40.56 -39.04
N THR A 9 33.27 -40.02 -38.33
CA THR A 9 34.59 -39.42 -38.49
C THR A 9 34.56 -37.93 -38.86
N ALA A 10 35.06 -37.15 -37.98
CA ALA A 10 36.23 -36.23 -37.99
C ALA A 10 36.46 -35.35 -39.25
N GLY A 11 36.72 -34.09 -38.97
CA GLY A 11 37.32 -33.12 -39.91
C GLY A 11 37.28 -31.70 -39.31
N THR A 12 38.22 -31.29 -38.55
CA THR A 12 39.34 -30.36 -38.71
C THR A 12 39.01 -28.91 -39.06
N ALA A 13 39.37 -28.02 -38.10
CA ALA A 13 40.17 -26.82 -38.17
C ALA A 13 39.83 -25.73 -39.19
N GLY A 14 39.61 -24.53 -38.67
CA GLY A 14 39.72 -23.27 -39.39
C GLY A 14 39.88 -22.07 -38.44
N ARG A 15 41.04 -21.52 -38.45
CA ARG A 15 41.52 -20.39 -37.65
C ARG A 15 40.78 -19.07 -37.95
N GLY A 16 40.63 -18.23 -36.93
CA GLY A 16 41.15 -16.86 -36.90
C GLY A 16 40.24 -15.75 -37.42
N ALA A 17 39.83 -14.91 -36.56
CA ALA A 17 40.02 -13.44 -36.76
C ALA A 17 39.67 -12.70 -35.45
N ASP A 18 40.68 -12.10 -34.96
CA ASP A 18 40.73 -11.06 -33.92
C ASP A 18 40.01 -9.80 -34.42
N THR A 19 39.08 -9.23 -33.65
CA THR A 19 38.73 -7.82 -33.73
C THR A 19 38.38 -7.31 -32.33
N SER A 20 39.38 -6.64 -31.78
CA SER A 20 39.27 -5.71 -30.66
C SER A 20 38.16 -4.66 -30.90
N VAL A 21 37.25 -4.50 -29.98
CA VAL A 21 36.44 -3.28 -29.82
C VAL A 21 36.68 -2.72 -28.43
N THR A 22 37.30 -1.60 -28.47
CA THR A 22 37.65 -0.63 -27.44
C THR A 22 36.49 -0.25 -26.55
N GLY A 23 36.86 0.00 -25.28
CA GLY A 23 36.03 0.41 -24.19
C GLY A 23 35.24 1.68 -24.43
N LEU A 24 34.10 1.74 -23.74
CA LEU A 24 33.36 2.96 -23.46
C LEU A 24 33.41 3.24 -21.97
N GLY A 25 33.93 4.42 -21.67
CA GLY A 25 34.32 4.89 -20.38
C GLY A 25 33.15 5.13 -19.44
N ALA A 26 33.40 4.85 -18.19
CA ALA A 26 32.63 5.28 -17.05
C ALA A 26 32.68 6.80 -16.92
N GLY A 27 31.57 7.47 -17.19
CA GLY A 27 31.39 8.89 -16.93
C GLY A 27 31.05 9.16 -15.48
N THR A 28 32.03 9.43 -14.66
CA THR A 28 31.89 10.03 -13.33
C THR A 28 31.39 11.46 -13.47
N ARG A 29 30.15 11.71 -13.00
CA ARG A 29 29.65 13.09 -12.83
C ARG A 29 30.19 13.65 -11.51
N THR A 30 31.21 14.52 -11.63
CA THR A 30 31.64 15.38 -10.53
C THR A 30 30.65 16.52 -10.33
N ARG A 31 30.11 16.65 -9.13
CA ARG A 31 29.36 17.83 -8.67
C ARG A 31 30.37 18.93 -8.29
N THR A 32 30.32 20.04 -9.01
CA THR A 32 30.98 21.29 -8.61
C THR A 32 30.10 22.02 -7.59
N THR A 33 30.68 22.30 -6.43
CA THR A 33 30.12 23.18 -5.39
C THR A 33 30.48 24.64 -5.73
N GLY A 34 29.46 25.48 -5.91
CA GLY A 34 29.62 26.94 -5.98
C GLY A 34 29.24 27.59 -4.62
N PRO A 35 29.75 28.80 -4.33
CA PRO A 35 29.74 29.36 -2.98
C PRO A 35 28.39 29.98 -2.57
N GLY A 36 28.13 29.94 -1.25
CA GLY A 36 26.91 30.33 -0.61
C GLY A 36 26.53 31.82 -0.72
N VAL A 37 25.21 32.02 -0.76
CA VAL A 37 24.56 33.31 -0.53
C VAL A 37 23.64 33.14 0.67
N GLY A 38 23.80 33.96 1.68
CA GLY A 38 23.07 33.95 2.95
C GLY A 38 21.59 34.32 2.80
N PRO A 39 20.74 33.98 3.78
CA PRO A 39 19.29 34.17 3.69
C PRO A 39 18.87 35.61 3.95
N GLY A 40 18.16 36.19 2.99
CA GLY A 40 17.37 37.39 3.17
C GLY A 40 15.94 37.04 3.69
N PRO A 41 15.19 37.98 4.25
CA PRO A 41 13.93 37.70 4.95
C PRO A 41 12.82 37.29 3.95
N VAL A 42 12.18 36.17 4.24
CA VAL A 42 11.05 35.62 3.47
C VAL A 42 9.77 36.37 3.87
N GLY A 43 9.26 37.16 2.94
CA GLY A 43 7.94 37.75 3.04
C GLY A 43 6.86 36.67 2.91
N VAL A 44 5.92 36.67 3.83
CA VAL A 44 4.74 35.81 3.81
C VAL A 44 3.83 36.25 2.67
N ALA A 45 3.69 35.41 1.64
CA ALA A 45 2.68 35.59 0.60
C ALA A 45 1.31 35.08 1.07
N PRO A 46 0.19 35.73 0.69
CA PRO A 46 -1.13 35.39 1.16
C PRO A 46 -1.65 34.09 0.57
N GLY A 47 -2.43 33.36 1.38
CA GLY A 47 -2.93 32.04 1.12
C GLY A 47 -3.64 31.86 -0.22
N VAL A 48 -3.32 30.78 -0.90
CA VAL A 48 -4.04 30.30 -2.08
C VAL A 48 -5.37 29.73 -1.60
N GLY A 49 -6.44 30.49 -1.80
CA GLY A 49 -7.80 30.08 -1.52
C GLY A 49 -8.17 28.91 -2.45
N VAL A 50 -8.58 27.80 -1.84
CA VAL A 50 -9.19 26.67 -2.57
C VAL A 50 -10.62 27.08 -2.93
N GLY A 51 -10.82 27.54 -4.17
CA GLY A 51 -12.13 27.83 -4.72
C GLY A 51 -12.86 26.52 -5.05
N VAL A 52 -13.89 26.18 -4.29
CA VAL A 52 -14.84 25.12 -4.63
C VAL A 52 -15.89 25.73 -5.56
N GLY A 53 -15.80 25.45 -6.87
CA GLY A 53 -16.85 25.80 -7.83
C GLY A 53 -18.02 24.81 -7.73
N PRO A 54 -19.28 25.25 -7.92
CA PRO A 54 -20.41 24.35 -7.92
C PRO A 54 -20.48 23.60 -9.26
N GLY A 55 -20.20 22.28 -9.19
CA GLY A 55 -20.37 21.37 -10.32
C GLY A 55 -19.19 20.41 -10.49
N ALA A 56 -19.44 19.14 -10.13
CA ALA A 56 -18.55 17.98 -10.24
C ALA A 56 -17.39 17.95 -9.22
N GLY A 57 -17.40 16.93 -8.36
CA GLY A 57 -16.42 16.68 -7.31
C GLY A 57 -14.99 16.29 -7.77
N GLU A 58 -14.50 16.94 -8.80
CA GLU A 58 -13.10 16.99 -9.15
C GLU A 58 -12.50 18.21 -8.47
N VAL A 59 -11.63 17.96 -7.47
CA VAL A 59 -10.68 18.99 -7.05
C VAL A 59 -9.74 19.21 -8.23
N ARG A 60 -10.04 20.16 -9.11
CA ARG A 60 -9.08 20.72 -10.06
C ARG A 60 -8.07 21.50 -9.22
N LEU A 61 -7.01 20.84 -8.80
CA LEU A 61 -5.75 21.49 -8.59
C LEU A 61 -5.40 22.06 -9.97
N GLY A 62 -5.43 23.38 -10.11
CA GLY A 62 -5.25 24.08 -11.38
C GLY A 62 -4.04 23.51 -12.15
N ALA A 63 -3.88 23.84 -13.45
CA ALA A 63 -2.89 23.31 -14.41
C ALA A 63 -1.41 23.37 -14.00
N ALA A 64 -1.08 23.67 -12.74
CA ALA A 64 0.23 23.51 -12.13
C ALA A 64 0.39 22.04 -11.73
N THR A 65 1.34 21.37 -12.32
CA THR A 65 1.87 20.08 -11.85
C THR A 65 2.34 20.29 -10.41
N VAL A 66 1.53 19.90 -9.41
CA VAL A 66 1.93 19.98 -8.01
C VAL A 66 3.02 18.93 -7.83
N ALA A 67 4.26 19.37 -7.73
CA ALA A 67 5.39 18.49 -7.43
C ALA A 67 5.26 18.02 -5.98
N LEU A 68 4.80 16.80 -5.78
CA LEU A 68 4.82 16.15 -4.47
C LEU A 68 6.25 15.94 -3.98
N GLY A 69 6.50 16.21 -2.71
CA GLY A 69 7.82 16.08 -2.10
C GLY A 69 7.76 15.65 -0.64
N GLY A 70 8.93 15.62 0.02
CA GLY A 70 9.07 15.23 1.43
C GLY A 70 8.20 16.08 2.38
N ALA A 71 8.03 17.38 2.10
CA ALA A 71 7.19 18.27 2.90
C ALA A 71 5.72 17.82 2.92
N ASP A 72 5.18 17.32 1.79
CA ASP A 72 3.81 16.81 1.72
C ASP A 72 3.65 15.54 2.55
N LEU A 73 4.67 14.68 2.57
CA LEU A 73 4.69 13.47 3.39
C LEU A 73 4.70 13.80 4.88
N LEU A 74 5.50 14.79 5.30
CA LEU A 74 5.56 15.26 6.70
C LEU A 74 4.22 15.89 7.13
N ALA A 75 3.63 16.71 6.27
CA ALA A 75 2.30 17.28 6.52
C ALA A 75 1.22 16.18 6.61
N ALA A 76 1.30 15.14 5.75
CA ALA A 76 0.42 13.98 5.83
C ALA A 76 0.64 13.21 7.13
N ALA A 77 1.89 12.94 7.53
CA ALA A 77 2.22 12.23 8.78
C ALA A 77 1.64 12.94 10.01
N SER A 78 1.81 14.26 10.09
CA SER A 78 1.22 15.08 11.17
C SER A 78 -0.31 14.97 11.18
N ARG A 79 -0.95 15.12 10.01
CA ARG A 79 -2.41 15.10 9.88
C ARG A 79 -3.03 13.78 10.28
N ILE A 80 -2.41 12.65 9.89
CA ILE A 80 -2.99 11.33 10.14
C ILE A 80 -2.58 10.71 11.48
N ALA A 81 -1.65 11.29 12.22
CA ALA A 81 -1.11 10.73 13.46
C ALA A 81 -2.18 10.22 14.46
N PRO A 82 -3.34 10.90 14.68
CA PRO A 82 -4.39 10.39 15.57
C PRO A 82 -5.19 9.21 15.01
N TYR A 83 -5.07 8.92 13.72
CA TYR A 83 -5.94 8.00 12.98
C TYR A 83 -5.21 6.77 12.44
N VAL A 84 -3.92 6.65 12.67
CA VAL A 84 -3.10 5.53 12.24
C VAL A 84 -2.19 5.05 13.38
N VAL A 85 -1.71 3.83 13.29
CA VAL A 85 -0.68 3.34 14.21
C VAL A 85 0.68 3.34 13.52
N ARG A 86 1.72 3.65 14.27
CA ARG A 86 3.09 3.43 13.81
C ARG A 86 3.35 1.93 13.82
N THR A 87 3.40 1.31 12.64
CA THR A 87 3.56 -0.14 12.53
C THR A 87 4.99 -0.58 12.78
N PRO A 88 5.23 -1.72 13.45
CA PRO A 88 6.57 -2.18 13.77
C PRO A 88 7.32 -2.70 12.53
N LEU A 89 8.66 -2.79 12.69
CA LEU A 89 9.53 -3.63 11.88
C LEU A 89 9.67 -4.98 12.59
N LEU A 90 9.25 -6.06 11.93
CA LEU A 90 9.38 -7.43 12.41
C LEU A 90 10.60 -8.09 11.76
N ARG A 91 11.16 -9.09 12.41
CA ARG A 91 12.18 -9.94 11.77
C ARG A 91 11.54 -10.76 10.66
N GLY A 92 12.13 -10.71 9.48
CA GLY A 92 11.73 -11.53 8.34
C GLY A 92 12.33 -12.94 8.39
N PRO A 93 12.10 -13.75 7.35
CA PRO A 93 12.67 -15.08 7.27
C PRO A 93 14.20 -15.00 7.15
N VAL A 94 14.88 -15.91 7.85
CA VAL A 94 16.32 -16.13 7.68
C VAL A 94 16.52 -16.95 6.41
N THR A 95 17.28 -16.43 5.45
CA THR A 95 17.62 -17.10 4.19
C THR A 95 19.13 -17.09 3.99
N ALA A 96 19.64 -17.95 3.11
CA ALA A 96 21.06 -17.95 2.76
C ALA A 96 21.52 -16.61 2.18
N ALA A 97 20.63 -15.89 1.47
CA ALA A 97 20.93 -14.60 0.88
C ALA A 97 20.83 -13.43 1.86
N HIS A 98 19.79 -13.40 2.71
CA HIS A 98 19.56 -12.25 3.60
C HIS A 98 20.05 -12.47 5.03
N GLY A 99 20.36 -13.72 5.44
CA GLY A 99 20.70 -14.01 6.83
C GLY A 99 19.64 -13.46 7.79
N THR A 100 20.06 -12.62 8.74
CA THR A 100 19.15 -11.92 9.67
C THR A 100 18.78 -10.50 9.22
N GLY A 101 19.23 -10.08 8.03
CA GLY A 101 19.10 -8.69 7.56
C GLY A 101 17.75 -8.32 6.96
N LEU A 102 16.88 -9.30 6.61
CA LEU A 102 15.54 -9.01 6.08
C LEU A 102 14.57 -8.65 7.21
N LEU A 103 13.96 -7.47 7.08
CA LEU A 103 12.93 -6.98 7.98
C LEU A 103 11.58 -6.89 7.25
N LEU A 104 10.49 -6.89 8.01
CA LEU A 104 9.12 -6.78 7.52
C LEU A 104 8.46 -5.53 8.09
N LYS A 105 8.11 -4.55 7.27
CA LYS A 105 7.27 -3.42 7.69
C LYS A 105 5.81 -3.87 7.77
N ALA A 106 5.28 -3.95 8.98
CA ALA A 106 4.05 -4.69 9.31
C ALA A 106 2.77 -3.90 9.06
N GLU A 107 2.54 -3.41 7.84
CA GLU A 107 1.32 -2.64 7.49
C GLU A 107 0.02 -3.47 7.54
N HIS A 108 0.09 -4.79 7.63
CA HIS A 108 -1.06 -5.65 7.94
C HIS A 108 -1.62 -5.40 9.36
N LEU A 109 -0.83 -4.82 10.27
CA LEU A 109 -1.25 -4.44 11.62
C LEU A 109 -1.85 -3.03 11.69
N GLN A 110 -1.87 -2.27 10.60
CA GLN A 110 -2.47 -0.95 10.55
C GLN A 110 -3.98 -1.01 10.83
N LEU A 111 -4.55 0.05 11.36
CA LEU A 111 -6.00 0.21 11.48
C LEU A 111 -6.65 0.00 10.11
N GLY A 112 -7.71 -0.85 10.05
CA GLY A 112 -8.28 -1.29 8.77
C GLY A 112 -7.49 -2.40 8.05
N GLY A 113 -6.45 -2.96 8.70
CA GLY A 113 -5.74 -4.16 8.24
C GLY A 113 -4.83 -3.97 7.05
N SER A 114 -4.50 -2.74 6.65
CA SER A 114 -3.57 -2.46 5.55
C SER A 114 -3.07 -1.02 5.54
N PHE A 115 -1.96 -0.76 4.84
CA PHE A 115 -1.39 0.57 4.60
C PHE A 115 -2.39 1.58 4.03
N LYS A 116 -3.48 1.11 3.40
CA LYS A 116 -4.50 1.95 2.77
C LYS A 116 -5.12 2.96 3.73
N MET A 117 -5.14 2.67 5.02
CA MET A 117 -5.62 3.58 6.06
C MET A 117 -4.92 4.95 6.02
N ARG A 118 -3.62 4.98 5.74
CA ARG A 118 -2.80 6.19 5.73
C ARG A 118 -3.25 7.18 4.65
N GLY A 119 -3.32 6.72 3.40
CA GLY A 119 -3.76 7.56 2.29
C GLY A 119 -5.26 7.89 2.34
N ALA A 120 -6.09 6.96 2.81
CA ALA A 120 -7.52 7.21 3.01
C ALA A 120 -7.74 8.31 4.06
N ALA A 121 -7.10 8.21 5.23
CA ALA A 121 -7.20 9.23 6.28
C ALA A 121 -6.66 10.58 5.80
N ASN A 122 -5.48 10.62 5.16
CA ASN A 122 -4.91 11.86 4.68
C ASN A 122 -5.81 12.58 3.68
N ALA A 123 -6.36 11.85 2.72
CA ALA A 123 -7.23 12.44 1.70
C ALA A 123 -8.52 13.00 2.33
N VAL A 124 -9.20 12.22 3.17
CA VAL A 124 -10.46 12.64 3.79
C VAL A 124 -10.26 13.87 4.69
N LEU A 125 -9.24 13.86 5.54
CA LEU A 125 -8.94 14.95 6.46
C LEU A 125 -8.49 16.22 5.74
N ALA A 126 -7.66 16.10 4.71
CA ALA A 126 -7.17 17.27 3.96
C ALA A 126 -8.24 17.92 3.09
N LEU A 127 -9.20 17.13 2.59
CA LEU A 127 -10.30 17.63 1.75
C LEU A 127 -11.47 18.17 2.58
N GLY A 128 -11.52 17.89 3.89
CA GLY A 128 -12.61 18.33 4.76
C GLY A 128 -14.00 17.82 4.30
N ALA A 129 -14.04 16.64 3.69
CA ALA A 129 -15.25 16.10 3.07
C ALA A 129 -16.23 15.56 4.12
N ASP A 130 -17.50 15.90 4.00
CA ASP A 130 -18.63 15.34 4.77
C ASP A 130 -19.30 14.16 4.08
N ARG A 131 -19.06 14.02 2.77
CA ARG A 131 -19.54 12.93 1.94
C ARG A 131 -18.44 12.46 0.98
N VAL A 132 -18.18 11.17 0.97
CA VAL A 132 -17.11 10.53 0.19
C VAL A 132 -17.68 9.40 -0.66
N VAL A 133 -17.18 9.27 -1.89
CA VAL A 133 -17.43 8.12 -2.77
C VAL A 133 -16.11 7.49 -3.16
N THR A 134 -16.07 6.16 -3.26
CA THR A 134 -14.92 5.43 -3.81
C THR A 134 -15.34 4.20 -4.61
N GLY A 135 -14.52 3.84 -5.59
CA GLY A 135 -14.62 2.57 -6.30
C GLY A 135 -13.60 1.58 -5.76
N SER A 136 -13.92 0.81 -4.71
CA SER A 136 -13.00 -0.19 -4.18
C SER A 136 -13.71 -1.31 -3.42
N SER A 137 -13.59 -2.52 -3.93
CA SER A 137 -14.12 -3.73 -3.27
C SER A 137 -13.15 -4.35 -2.24
N GLY A 138 -12.02 -3.69 -1.95
CA GLY A 138 -10.94 -4.26 -1.14
C GLY A 138 -10.44 -3.33 -0.03
N ASN A 139 -9.16 -3.41 0.27
CA ASN A 139 -8.50 -2.73 1.39
C ASN A 139 -8.73 -1.21 1.45
N HIS A 140 -8.86 -0.54 0.31
CA HIS A 140 -9.12 0.89 0.29
C HIS A 140 -10.57 1.21 0.72
N GLY A 141 -11.54 0.41 0.27
CA GLY A 141 -12.92 0.53 0.73
C GLY A 141 -13.06 0.31 2.24
N ILE A 142 -12.37 -0.70 2.80
CA ILE A 142 -12.33 -0.96 4.25
C ILE A 142 -11.68 0.23 4.99
N ALA A 143 -10.56 0.74 4.49
CA ALA A 143 -9.85 1.87 5.11
C ALA A 143 -10.72 3.14 5.13
N LEU A 144 -11.36 3.47 4.00
CA LEU A 144 -12.29 4.61 3.92
C LEU A 144 -13.51 4.41 4.82
N ALA A 145 -14.10 3.20 4.86
CA ALA A 145 -15.22 2.93 5.74
C ALA A 145 -14.84 3.10 7.21
N ARG A 146 -13.64 2.70 7.60
CA ARG A 146 -13.14 2.89 8.95
C ARG A 146 -12.95 4.36 9.31
N ILE A 147 -12.26 5.14 8.48
CA ILE A 147 -12.05 6.57 8.76
C ILE A 147 -13.35 7.37 8.69
N ALA A 148 -14.23 7.05 7.75
CA ALA A 148 -15.55 7.66 7.64
C ALA A 148 -16.39 7.44 8.90
N ARG A 149 -16.43 6.20 9.42
CA ARG A 149 -17.09 5.86 10.70
C ARG A 149 -16.49 6.65 11.87
N THR A 150 -15.16 6.76 11.95
CA THR A 150 -14.49 7.49 13.02
C THR A 150 -14.83 8.98 13.01
N LEU A 151 -14.99 9.57 11.83
CA LEU A 151 -15.25 11.00 11.65
C LEU A 151 -16.75 11.35 11.48
N GLY A 152 -17.65 10.36 11.46
CA GLY A 152 -19.08 10.58 11.21
C GLY A 152 -19.42 11.01 9.77
N ILE A 153 -18.57 10.65 8.80
CA ILE A 153 -18.70 11.04 7.38
C ILE A 153 -19.55 10.01 6.63
N ARG A 154 -20.37 10.46 5.71
CA ARG A 154 -21.13 9.57 4.81
C ARG A 154 -20.22 9.00 3.73
N LEU A 155 -20.25 7.67 3.57
CA LEU A 155 -19.44 6.99 2.57
C LEU A 155 -20.29 6.06 1.70
N THR A 156 -20.15 6.21 0.39
CA THR A 156 -20.65 5.26 -0.61
C THR A 156 -19.50 4.55 -1.30
N VAL A 157 -19.52 3.22 -1.28
CA VAL A 157 -18.49 2.36 -1.89
C VAL A 157 -19.07 1.60 -3.06
N VAL A 158 -18.54 1.83 -4.25
CA VAL A 158 -18.89 1.05 -5.45
C VAL A 158 -18.08 -0.23 -5.47
N LEU A 159 -18.77 -1.38 -5.59
CA LEU A 159 -18.21 -2.72 -5.61
C LEU A 159 -18.28 -3.31 -7.02
N ALA A 160 -17.21 -3.90 -7.50
CA ALA A 160 -17.20 -4.64 -8.77
C ALA A 160 -17.86 -6.02 -8.63
N ALA A 161 -18.31 -6.60 -9.73
CA ALA A 161 -18.63 -8.02 -9.80
C ALA A 161 -17.41 -8.86 -9.38
N GLY A 162 -17.63 -9.93 -8.63
CA GLY A 162 -16.55 -10.77 -8.10
C GLY A 162 -15.78 -10.17 -6.91
N ALA A 163 -16.32 -9.09 -6.29
CA ALA A 163 -15.82 -8.61 -5.00
C ALA A 163 -15.82 -9.73 -3.96
N MET A 164 -14.73 -9.86 -3.16
CA MET A 164 -14.67 -10.85 -2.08
C MET A 164 -15.81 -10.60 -1.07
N PRO A 165 -16.69 -11.57 -0.81
CA PRO A 165 -17.84 -11.39 0.08
C PRO A 165 -17.46 -10.89 1.48
N SER A 166 -16.37 -11.39 2.06
CA SER A 166 -15.85 -10.99 3.37
C SER A 166 -15.43 -9.51 3.41
N LYS A 167 -14.76 -8.99 2.36
CA LYS A 167 -14.38 -7.58 2.25
C LYS A 167 -15.60 -6.67 2.07
N ALA A 168 -16.57 -7.09 1.25
CA ALA A 168 -17.83 -6.35 1.07
C ALA A 168 -18.65 -6.31 2.37
N ALA A 169 -18.72 -7.43 3.11
CA ALA A 169 -19.37 -7.49 4.42
C ALA A 169 -18.70 -6.57 5.45
N ALA A 170 -17.36 -6.55 5.49
CA ALA A 170 -16.59 -5.67 6.38
C ALA A 170 -16.85 -4.18 6.09
N ILE A 171 -16.95 -3.79 4.81
CA ILE A 171 -17.27 -2.42 4.40
C ILE A 171 -18.66 -2.02 4.91
N ARG A 172 -19.68 -2.89 4.73
CA ARG A 172 -21.05 -2.65 5.22
C ARG A 172 -21.13 -2.60 6.75
N ALA A 173 -20.43 -3.49 7.44
CA ALA A 173 -20.37 -3.54 8.90
C ALA A 173 -19.75 -2.27 9.52
N LEU A 174 -18.95 -1.55 8.76
CA LEU A 174 -18.40 -0.25 9.14
C LEU A 174 -19.38 0.93 8.87
N GLY A 175 -20.59 0.66 8.34
CA GLY A 175 -21.62 1.67 8.12
C GLY A 175 -21.59 2.34 6.74
N ALA A 176 -20.76 1.87 5.81
CA ALA A 176 -20.74 2.41 4.45
C ALA A 176 -21.91 1.89 3.60
N GLU A 177 -22.50 2.77 2.82
CA GLU A 177 -23.40 2.39 1.73
C GLU A 177 -22.63 1.67 0.62
N THR A 178 -23.23 0.66 0.00
CA THR A 178 -22.58 -0.06 -1.09
C THR A 178 -23.46 -0.12 -2.32
N VAL A 179 -22.88 0.21 -3.47
CA VAL A 179 -23.48 0.08 -4.79
C VAL A 179 -22.70 -0.97 -5.56
N GLN A 180 -23.37 -1.99 -6.10
CA GLN A 180 -22.73 -3.04 -6.86
C GLN A 180 -22.92 -2.82 -8.35
N VAL A 181 -21.85 -2.98 -9.15
CA VAL A 181 -21.91 -2.99 -10.62
C VAL A 181 -21.70 -4.40 -11.15
N GLY A 182 -22.18 -4.65 -12.37
CA GLY A 182 -22.08 -5.96 -13.03
C GLY A 182 -20.71 -6.26 -13.62
N GLY A 183 -19.91 -5.24 -13.87
CA GLY A 183 -18.60 -5.37 -14.50
C GLY A 183 -17.40 -5.29 -13.55
N GLY A 184 -16.23 -5.11 -14.16
CA GLY A 184 -14.94 -5.13 -13.46
C GLY A 184 -14.51 -3.78 -12.90
N VAL A 185 -13.18 -3.63 -12.81
CA VAL A 185 -12.53 -2.44 -12.20
C VAL A 185 -12.89 -1.15 -12.93
N ALA A 186 -12.94 -1.16 -14.27
CA ALA A 186 -13.20 0.04 -15.05
C ALA A 186 -14.63 0.61 -14.81
N GLU A 187 -15.64 -0.26 -14.89
CA GLU A 187 -17.04 0.13 -14.65
C GLU A 187 -17.24 0.62 -13.19
N ARG A 188 -16.62 -0.06 -12.24
CA ARG A 188 -16.62 0.36 -10.84
C ARG A 188 -16.07 1.77 -10.65
N GLU A 189 -14.95 2.10 -11.29
CA GLU A 189 -14.32 3.42 -11.19
C GLU A 189 -15.13 4.49 -11.89
N GLU A 190 -15.72 4.18 -13.04
CA GLU A 190 -16.61 5.07 -13.77
C GLU A 190 -17.88 5.37 -12.96
N ARG A 191 -18.53 4.33 -12.43
CA ARG A 191 -19.72 4.51 -11.59
C ARG A 191 -19.42 5.30 -10.31
N ALA A 192 -18.25 5.11 -9.72
CA ALA A 192 -17.84 5.89 -8.56
C ALA A 192 -17.69 7.38 -8.89
N ARG A 193 -17.13 7.72 -10.06
CA ARG A 193 -17.04 9.11 -10.52
C ARG A 193 -18.43 9.71 -10.75
N ALA A 194 -19.31 8.98 -11.44
CA ALA A 194 -20.68 9.43 -11.69
C ALA A 194 -21.44 9.66 -10.38
N LEU A 195 -21.37 8.73 -9.43
CA LEU A 195 -22.01 8.88 -8.12
C LEU A 195 -21.45 10.06 -7.32
N ALA A 196 -20.15 10.30 -7.37
CA ALA A 196 -19.54 11.43 -6.68
C ALA A 196 -20.12 12.76 -7.24
N ALA A 197 -20.24 12.88 -8.55
CA ALA A 197 -20.86 14.04 -9.20
C ALA A 197 -22.35 14.18 -8.87
N GLU A 198 -23.12 13.08 -8.96
CA GLU A 198 -24.56 13.05 -8.66
C GLU A 198 -24.86 13.45 -7.21
N GLN A 199 -23.99 13.07 -6.27
CA GLN A 199 -24.19 13.29 -4.83
C GLN A 199 -23.52 14.57 -4.30
N GLY A 200 -22.77 15.31 -5.12
CA GLY A 200 -21.90 16.40 -4.65
C GLY A 200 -20.86 15.91 -3.64
N ALA A 201 -20.39 14.66 -3.78
CA ALA A 201 -19.47 14.02 -2.87
C ALA A 201 -18.03 14.07 -3.40
N VAL A 202 -17.06 13.96 -2.50
CA VAL A 202 -15.65 13.88 -2.87
C VAL A 202 -15.30 12.44 -3.29
N LEU A 203 -14.74 12.30 -4.49
CA LEU A 203 -14.17 11.03 -4.95
C LEU A 203 -12.77 10.84 -4.36
N VAL A 204 -12.58 9.76 -3.60
CA VAL A 204 -11.25 9.38 -3.09
C VAL A 204 -10.80 8.07 -3.75
N PRO A 205 -9.92 8.13 -4.76
CA PRO A 205 -9.43 6.94 -5.47
C PRO A 205 -8.40 6.18 -4.64
N SER A 206 -8.17 4.90 -4.99
CA SER A 206 -7.35 3.99 -4.18
C SER A 206 -5.84 4.24 -4.25
N SER A 207 -5.35 5.03 -5.23
CA SER A 207 -3.93 5.28 -5.45
C SER A 207 -3.62 6.53 -6.27
N ASP A 208 -4.51 6.94 -7.17
CA ASP A 208 -4.27 8.00 -8.16
C ASP A 208 -4.77 9.36 -7.66
N HIS A 209 -4.15 9.85 -6.58
CA HIS A 209 -4.45 11.15 -5.99
C HIS A 209 -3.24 11.64 -5.17
N PRO A 210 -2.84 12.93 -5.26
CA PRO A 210 -1.68 13.46 -4.54
C PRO A 210 -1.75 13.21 -3.03
N LEU A 211 -2.88 13.50 -2.40
CA LEU A 211 -3.07 13.29 -0.95
C LEU A 211 -3.03 11.81 -0.55
N VAL A 212 -3.48 10.90 -1.44
CA VAL A 212 -3.37 9.47 -1.19
C VAL A 212 -1.90 9.04 -1.25
N VAL A 213 -1.15 9.47 -2.28
CA VAL A 213 0.29 9.19 -2.41
C VAL A 213 1.06 9.71 -1.20
N ALA A 214 0.82 10.97 -0.79
CA ALA A 214 1.48 11.57 0.38
C ALA A 214 1.19 10.78 1.67
N GLY A 215 -0.07 10.40 1.90
CA GLY A 215 -0.43 9.56 3.04
C GLY A 215 0.26 8.19 3.03
N GLN A 216 0.34 7.53 1.87
CA GLN A 216 1.05 6.25 1.72
C GLN A 216 2.56 6.39 1.96
N GLY A 217 3.17 7.51 1.56
CA GLY A 217 4.59 7.80 1.76
C GLY A 217 5.01 7.87 3.24
N THR A 218 4.06 8.06 4.16
CA THR A 218 4.36 8.01 5.61
C THR A 218 4.85 6.64 6.08
N VAL A 219 4.58 5.56 5.33
CA VAL A 219 5.20 4.24 5.56
C VAL A 219 6.72 4.33 5.44
N GLY A 220 7.21 5.03 4.41
CA GLY A 220 8.63 5.23 4.18
C GLY A 220 9.28 6.10 5.25
N LEU A 221 8.63 7.18 5.69
CA LEU A 221 9.15 8.01 6.78
C LEU A 221 9.35 7.20 8.07
N GLU A 222 8.35 6.38 8.44
CA GLU A 222 8.47 5.52 9.63
C GLU A 222 9.55 4.44 9.48
N LEU A 223 9.65 3.82 8.30
CA LEU A 223 10.60 2.77 7.99
C LEU A 223 12.03 3.29 8.09
N LEU A 224 12.34 4.38 7.37
CA LEU A 224 13.68 4.94 7.32
C LEU A 224 14.12 5.52 8.66
N ALA A 225 13.19 6.07 9.45
CA ALA A 225 13.49 6.49 10.82
C ALA A 225 13.76 5.31 11.77
N ALA A 226 13.14 4.14 11.55
CA ALA A 226 13.29 2.98 12.41
C ALA A 226 14.48 2.07 12.02
N ALA A 227 14.90 2.09 10.74
CA ALA A 227 16.02 1.35 10.20
C ALA A 227 16.80 2.22 9.19
N PRO A 228 17.57 3.20 9.68
CA PRO A 228 18.27 4.17 8.83
C PRO A 228 19.39 3.55 7.98
N ASP A 229 19.83 2.36 8.33
CA ASP A 229 20.84 1.58 7.63
C ASP A 229 20.27 0.61 6.59
N THR A 230 18.98 0.74 6.24
CA THR A 230 18.33 -0.03 5.17
C THR A 230 18.97 0.27 3.82
N GLU A 231 19.34 -0.77 3.09
CA GLU A 231 19.95 -0.68 1.75
C GLU A 231 18.91 -0.83 0.64
N THR A 232 17.87 -1.65 0.86
CA THR A 232 16.80 -1.87 -0.13
C THR A 232 15.43 -1.99 0.54
N VAL A 233 14.42 -1.37 -0.10
CA VAL A 233 13.00 -1.53 0.29
C VAL A 233 12.22 -2.15 -0.86
N TYR A 234 11.60 -3.32 -0.62
CA TYR A 234 10.71 -4.00 -1.55
C TYR A 234 9.26 -3.56 -1.31
N VAL A 235 8.59 -3.08 -2.36
CA VAL A 235 7.28 -2.43 -2.29
C VAL A 235 6.28 -3.12 -3.22
N PRO A 236 5.14 -3.66 -2.72
CA PRO A 236 4.14 -4.27 -3.60
C PRO A 236 3.46 -3.18 -4.44
N THR A 237 3.41 -3.40 -5.74
CA THR A 237 3.03 -2.37 -6.71
C THR A 237 1.73 -2.72 -7.43
N GLY A 238 0.67 -1.95 -7.13
CA GLY A 238 -0.61 -1.93 -7.84
C GLY A 238 -0.76 -0.67 -8.68
N GLY A 239 -1.70 0.22 -8.32
CA GLY A 239 -1.86 1.53 -8.98
C GLY A 239 -0.71 2.51 -8.72
N GLY A 240 0.27 2.14 -7.89
CA GLY A 240 1.53 2.86 -7.68
C GLY A 240 1.57 3.81 -6.48
N GLY A 241 0.45 4.09 -5.80
CA GLY A 241 0.43 5.10 -4.73
C GLY A 241 1.39 4.82 -3.57
N LEU A 242 1.57 3.56 -3.15
CA LEU A 242 2.54 3.19 -2.12
C LEU A 242 3.98 3.32 -2.65
N LEU A 243 4.26 2.76 -3.82
CA LEU A 243 5.60 2.82 -4.42
C LEU A 243 6.04 4.27 -4.66
N ALA A 244 5.18 5.12 -5.23
CA ALA A 244 5.46 6.54 -5.41
C ALA A 244 5.72 7.24 -4.08
N GLY A 245 4.92 6.96 -3.05
CA GLY A 245 5.12 7.50 -1.71
C GLY A 245 6.47 7.08 -1.10
N LEU A 246 6.89 5.82 -1.29
CA LEU A 246 8.21 5.33 -0.85
C LEU A 246 9.34 6.00 -1.64
N CYS A 247 9.21 6.16 -2.96
CA CYS A 247 10.18 6.88 -3.78
C CYS A 247 10.37 8.34 -3.31
N LEU A 248 9.29 9.00 -2.89
CA LEU A 248 9.37 10.35 -2.33
C LEU A 248 10.03 10.36 -0.94
N ALA A 249 9.70 9.42 -0.07
CA ALA A 249 10.30 9.30 1.26
C ALA A 249 11.80 8.99 1.19
N ALA A 250 12.22 8.23 0.17
CA ALA A 250 13.60 7.81 -0.05
C ALA A 250 14.46 8.85 -0.79
N ALA A 251 13.89 9.99 -1.22
CA ALA A 251 14.55 10.93 -2.15
C ALA A 251 15.93 11.43 -1.68
N ASP A 252 16.09 11.59 -0.36
CA ASP A 252 17.32 12.10 0.25
C ASP A 252 18.07 11.02 1.05
N HIS A 253 17.73 9.75 0.84
CA HIS A 253 18.34 8.59 1.50
C HIS A 253 19.07 7.70 0.49
N PRO A 254 20.22 7.10 0.85
CA PRO A 254 20.97 6.18 -0.01
C PRO A 254 20.34 4.75 0.01
N VAL A 255 19.04 4.66 -0.14
CA VAL A 255 18.26 3.41 -0.12
C VAL A 255 17.67 3.15 -1.50
N ARG A 256 17.74 1.91 -1.96
CA ARG A 256 17.13 1.47 -3.21
C ARG A 256 15.65 1.14 -2.98
N VAL A 257 14.80 1.62 -3.89
CA VAL A 257 13.35 1.33 -3.87
C VAL A 257 13.01 0.39 -5.02
N VAL A 258 12.63 -0.83 -4.68
CA VAL A 258 12.29 -1.90 -5.63
C VAL A 258 10.79 -2.13 -5.63
N GLY A 259 10.14 -1.89 -6.76
CA GLY A 259 8.73 -2.20 -6.96
C GLY A 259 8.54 -3.69 -7.29
N VAL A 260 7.55 -4.34 -6.68
CA VAL A 260 7.24 -5.74 -6.95
C VAL A 260 5.82 -5.85 -7.49
N GLU A 261 5.68 -6.42 -8.70
CA GLU A 261 4.40 -6.59 -9.39
C GLU A 261 4.05 -8.08 -9.56
N PRO A 262 2.76 -8.47 -9.55
CA PRO A 262 2.38 -9.80 -10.04
C PRO A 262 2.73 -9.95 -11.53
N ALA A 263 3.34 -11.08 -11.90
CA ALA A 263 3.76 -11.36 -13.27
C ALA A 263 2.60 -11.37 -14.30
N LEU A 264 1.38 -11.65 -13.83
CA LEU A 264 0.16 -11.57 -14.66
C LEU A 264 -0.25 -10.14 -15.00
N THR A 265 0.29 -9.13 -14.30
CA THR A 265 -0.06 -7.73 -14.55
C THR A 265 1.12 -6.78 -14.23
N PRO A 266 2.24 -6.90 -14.97
CA PRO A 266 3.45 -6.10 -14.76
C PRO A 266 3.29 -4.72 -15.42
N ARG A 267 2.32 -3.93 -14.94
CA ARG A 267 1.89 -2.69 -15.61
C ARG A 267 2.94 -1.59 -15.59
N TYR A 268 3.68 -1.44 -14.49
CA TYR A 268 4.77 -0.46 -14.41
C TYR A 268 5.96 -0.87 -15.25
N ALA A 269 6.38 -2.14 -15.20
CA ALA A 269 7.45 -2.64 -16.07
C ALA A 269 7.13 -2.42 -17.55
N ARG A 270 5.90 -2.73 -17.98
CA ARG A 270 5.44 -2.49 -19.36
C ARG A 270 5.36 -1.01 -19.71
N SER A 271 4.89 -0.19 -18.78
CA SER A 271 4.74 1.25 -19.01
C SER A 271 6.10 1.97 -19.06
N LEU A 272 7.04 1.59 -18.19
CA LEU A 272 8.39 2.16 -18.23
C LEU A 272 9.14 1.77 -19.52
N ALA A 273 9.00 0.52 -19.95
CA ALA A 273 9.56 0.07 -21.23
C ALA A 273 8.95 0.78 -22.45
N ALA A 274 7.65 1.12 -22.37
CA ALA A 274 6.97 1.87 -23.44
C ALA A 274 7.18 3.39 -23.39
N GLY A 275 7.70 3.92 -22.28
CA GLY A 275 7.83 5.36 -22.05
C GLY A 275 6.55 6.11 -21.70
N HIS A 276 5.42 5.42 -21.61
CA HIS A 276 4.11 5.96 -21.27
C HIS A 276 3.23 4.93 -20.53
N PRO A 277 2.19 5.36 -19.77
CA PRO A 277 1.27 4.43 -19.14
C PRO A 277 0.59 3.49 -20.14
N VAL A 278 0.68 2.19 -19.89
CA VAL A 278 0.07 1.14 -20.71
C VAL A 278 -1.08 0.50 -19.92
N ARG A 279 -2.21 0.30 -20.61
CA ARG A 279 -3.34 -0.44 -20.06
C ARG A 279 -3.22 -1.92 -20.41
N LEU A 280 -3.20 -2.78 -19.39
CA LEU A 280 -3.17 -4.23 -19.53
C LEU A 280 -4.60 -4.81 -19.47
N PRO A 281 -4.81 -6.01 -20.02
CA PRO A 281 -6.08 -6.72 -19.87
C PRO A 281 -6.35 -7.07 -18.39
N PRO A 282 -7.61 -7.35 -18.02
CA PRO A 282 -7.94 -7.89 -16.70
C PRO A 282 -7.16 -9.16 -16.41
N CYS A 283 -6.75 -9.37 -15.18
CA CYS A 283 -6.04 -10.57 -14.73
C CYS A 283 -6.66 -11.15 -13.46
N ALA A 284 -6.42 -12.44 -13.23
CA ALA A 284 -6.94 -13.20 -12.10
C ALA A 284 -5.85 -13.61 -11.10
N THR A 285 -4.81 -12.79 -10.91
CA THR A 285 -3.77 -13.07 -9.90
C THR A 285 -4.37 -13.26 -8.51
N VAL A 286 -3.74 -14.12 -7.69
CA VAL A 286 -4.09 -14.32 -6.28
C VAL A 286 -3.95 -13.04 -5.45
N ALA A 287 -3.12 -12.10 -5.88
CA ALA A 287 -2.95 -10.78 -5.26
C ALA A 287 -4.11 -9.83 -5.68
N ASP A 288 -5.31 -10.05 -5.13
CA ASP A 288 -6.55 -9.35 -5.49
C ASP A 288 -6.47 -7.82 -5.40
N GLY A 289 -5.72 -7.30 -4.43
CA GLY A 289 -5.47 -5.86 -4.24
C GLY A 289 -4.58 -5.23 -5.32
N LEU A 290 -3.95 -6.04 -6.19
CA LEU A 290 -3.01 -5.60 -7.21
C LEU A 290 -3.51 -5.84 -8.66
N ARG A 291 -4.81 -6.09 -8.86
CA ARG A 291 -5.44 -6.39 -10.16
C ARG A 291 -5.72 -5.15 -11.04
N GLY A 292 -5.25 -3.95 -10.66
CA GLY A 292 -5.41 -2.74 -11.48
C GLY A 292 -4.79 -2.93 -12.87
N GLN A 293 -5.37 -2.27 -13.89
CA GLN A 293 -5.01 -2.50 -15.29
C GLN A 293 -3.96 -1.50 -15.82
N SER A 294 -3.79 -0.34 -15.19
CA SER A 294 -2.86 0.70 -15.62
C SER A 294 -2.19 1.38 -14.42
N PRO A 295 -1.02 2.00 -14.61
CA PRO A 295 -0.47 2.96 -13.65
C PRO A 295 -1.45 4.09 -13.36
N GLY A 296 -1.37 4.66 -12.16
CA GLY A 296 -2.02 5.92 -11.85
C GLY A 296 -1.32 7.09 -12.54
N THR A 297 -2.05 8.14 -12.84
CA THR A 297 -1.54 9.36 -13.50
C THR A 297 -0.57 10.13 -12.58
N VAL A 298 -0.91 10.23 -11.30
CA VAL A 298 -0.06 10.88 -10.29
C VAL A 298 1.17 10.04 -9.91
N PRO A 299 1.04 8.71 -9.64
CA PRO A 299 2.19 7.89 -9.29
C PRO A 299 3.20 7.66 -10.42
N TYR A 300 2.73 7.60 -11.68
CA TYR A 300 3.57 7.18 -12.80
C TYR A 300 4.84 8.04 -12.99
N PRO A 301 4.77 9.39 -13.08
CA PRO A 301 5.98 10.21 -13.27
C PRO A 301 6.94 10.08 -12.08
N ILE A 302 6.44 9.97 -10.86
CA ILE A 302 7.27 9.81 -9.66
C ILE A 302 8.03 8.48 -9.72
N ILE A 303 7.34 7.39 -10.06
CA ILE A 303 7.95 6.06 -10.15
C ILE A 303 8.92 6.00 -11.32
N ARG A 304 8.56 6.54 -12.49
CA ARG A 304 9.46 6.60 -13.66
C ARG A 304 10.81 7.24 -13.33
N ASP A 305 10.77 8.31 -12.56
CA ASP A 305 11.97 9.13 -12.33
C ASP A 305 12.77 8.67 -11.10
N ARG A 306 12.22 7.78 -10.25
CA ARG A 306 12.79 7.50 -8.92
C ARG A 306 12.87 6.02 -8.52
N VAL A 307 12.17 5.10 -9.21
CA VAL A 307 12.27 3.67 -8.88
C VAL A 307 13.60 3.11 -9.39
N ASP A 308 14.27 2.32 -8.55
CA ASP A 308 15.56 1.73 -8.94
C ASP A 308 15.37 0.45 -9.76
N GLU A 309 14.32 -0.33 -9.45
CA GLU A 309 14.08 -1.61 -10.10
C GLU A 309 12.62 -2.05 -9.99
N LEU A 310 12.18 -2.85 -10.95
CA LEU A 310 10.89 -3.54 -10.92
C LEU A 310 11.09 -5.04 -11.05
N ILE A 311 10.50 -5.82 -10.14
CA ILE A 311 10.52 -7.28 -10.13
C ILE A 311 9.10 -7.80 -10.34
N ALA A 312 8.94 -8.75 -11.27
CA ALA A 312 7.69 -9.47 -11.45
C ALA A 312 7.75 -10.83 -10.75
N VAL A 313 6.72 -11.20 -9.96
CA VAL A 313 6.61 -12.47 -9.23
C VAL A 313 5.36 -13.24 -9.64
N GLY A 314 5.48 -14.56 -9.79
CA GLY A 314 4.36 -15.44 -10.12
C GLY A 314 3.46 -15.73 -8.92
N ASP A 315 2.22 -16.17 -9.20
CA ASP A 315 1.25 -16.51 -8.15
C ASP A 315 1.75 -17.62 -7.21
N ALA A 316 2.54 -18.57 -7.70
CA ALA A 316 3.17 -19.62 -6.88
C ALA A 316 4.16 -19.03 -5.88
N GLU A 317 4.98 -18.04 -6.28
CA GLU A 317 5.92 -17.34 -5.39
C GLU A 317 5.19 -16.51 -4.35
N ILE A 318 4.09 -15.85 -4.75
CA ILE A 318 3.24 -15.07 -3.84
C ILE A 318 2.61 -15.98 -2.78
N LEU A 319 2.07 -17.12 -3.16
CA LEU A 319 1.48 -18.09 -2.23
C LEU A 319 2.53 -18.71 -1.30
N ALA A 320 3.72 -19.02 -1.80
CA ALA A 320 4.83 -19.50 -0.99
C ALA A 320 5.26 -18.45 0.06
N ALA A 321 5.38 -17.18 -0.34
CA ALA A 321 5.68 -16.08 0.56
C ALA A 321 4.56 -15.86 1.60
N THR A 322 3.28 -15.98 1.18
CA THR A 322 2.13 -15.91 2.09
C THR A 322 2.19 -17.01 3.14
N THR A 323 2.44 -18.25 2.72
CA THR A 323 2.59 -19.40 3.62
C THR A 323 3.75 -19.20 4.60
N LEU A 324 4.87 -18.66 4.13
CA LEU A 324 6.04 -18.37 4.97
C LEU A 324 5.71 -17.31 6.02
N LEU A 325 5.02 -16.22 5.65
CA LEU A 325 4.55 -15.21 6.59
C LEU A 325 3.63 -15.81 7.66
N HIS A 326 2.67 -16.65 7.29
CA HIS A 326 1.80 -17.32 8.25
C HIS A 326 2.57 -18.22 9.23
N ARG A 327 3.61 -18.95 8.77
CA ARG A 327 4.48 -19.74 9.64
C ARG A 327 5.28 -18.89 10.62
N LEU A 328 5.54 -17.62 10.28
CA LEU A 328 6.19 -16.65 11.17
C LEU A 328 5.19 -15.92 12.09
N GLY A 329 3.91 -16.31 12.08
CA GLY A 329 2.86 -15.66 12.85
C GLY A 329 2.40 -14.30 12.27
N VAL A 330 2.72 -14.04 11.01
CA VAL A 330 2.37 -12.80 10.30
C VAL A 330 1.15 -13.05 9.42
N ASP A 331 0.00 -12.57 9.85
CA ASP A 331 -1.31 -12.72 9.19
C ASP A 331 -1.40 -11.82 7.94
N ALA A 332 -0.76 -12.22 6.85
CA ALA A 332 -0.75 -11.49 5.59
C ALA A 332 -1.74 -12.11 4.58
N GLU A 333 -2.43 -11.26 3.82
CA GLU A 333 -3.14 -11.68 2.61
C GLU A 333 -2.15 -11.81 1.42
N PRO A 334 -2.48 -12.54 0.34
CA PRO A 334 -1.58 -12.70 -0.81
C PRO A 334 -1.04 -11.38 -1.37
N SER A 335 -1.87 -10.33 -1.46
CA SER A 335 -1.43 -8.98 -1.87
C SER A 335 -0.40 -8.39 -0.90
N GLY A 336 -0.47 -8.74 0.39
CA GLY A 336 0.47 -8.32 1.42
C GLY A 336 1.81 -9.02 1.37
N ALA A 337 1.89 -10.20 0.74
CA ALA A 337 3.09 -11.03 0.64
C ALA A 337 3.95 -10.75 -0.60
N VAL A 338 3.45 -9.96 -1.56
CA VAL A 338 4.12 -9.74 -2.87
C VAL A 338 5.52 -9.16 -2.71
N ALA A 339 5.72 -8.20 -1.80
CA ALA A 339 7.04 -7.60 -1.56
C ALA A 339 8.05 -8.63 -1.03
N LEU A 340 7.61 -9.51 -0.11
CA LEU A 340 8.45 -10.61 0.37
C LEU A 340 8.81 -11.58 -0.75
N ALA A 341 7.86 -11.95 -1.62
CA ALA A 341 8.13 -12.79 -2.78
C ALA A 341 9.22 -12.17 -3.67
N GLY A 342 9.16 -10.85 -3.90
CA GLY A 342 10.19 -10.12 -4.65
C GLY A 342 11.55 -10.12 -3.96
N ALA A 343 11.60 -9.90 -2.65
CA ALA A 343 12.83 -9.92 -1.87
C ALA A 343 13.50 -11.31 -1.92
N LEU A 344 12.71 -12.38 -1.73
CA LEU A 344 13.20 -13.76 -1.81
C LEU A 344 13.71 -14.11 -3.21
N ARG A 345 13.01 -13.67 -4.27
CA ARG A 345 13.44 -13.86 -5.66
C ARG A 345 14.73 -13.11 -5.99
N ALA A 346 14.88 -11.89 -5.50
CA ALA A 346 16.10 -11.10 -5.71
C ALA A 346 17.32 -11.74 -5.08
N GLY A 347 17.17 -12.39 -3.92
CA GLY A 347 18.23 -13.17 -3.28
C GLY A 347 19.50 -12.37 -2.97
N ARG A 348 19.37 -11.06 -2.70
CA ARG A 348 20.50 -10.17 -2.40
C ARG A 348 20.84 -10.20 -0.93
N GLY A 349 22.15 -10.29 -0.60
CA GLY A 349 22.68 -10.34 0.78
C GLY A 349 22.72 -9.00 1.50
N GLU A 350 21.81 -8.07 1.18
CA GLU A 350 21.74 -6.73 1.72
C GLU A 350 20.75 -6.58 2.89
N ARG A 351 20.88 -5.51 3.65
CA ARG A 351 19.89 -5.15 4.68
C ARG A 351 18.64 -4.61 4.00
N ALA A 352 17.62 -5.44 3.97
CA ALA A 352 16.43 -5.19 3.19
C ALA A 352 15.17 -5.12 4.07
N VAL A 353 14.19 -4.34 3.62
CA VAL A 353 12.85 -4.31 4.20
C VAL A 353 11.83 -4.68 3.13
N ALA A 354 10.98 -5.68 3.42
CA ALA A 354 9.81 -5.99 2.61
C ALA A 354 8.54 -5.45 3.30
N ILE A 355 7.69 -4.74 2.55
CA ILE A 355 6.45 -4.20 3.11
C ILE A 355 5.35 -5.25 3.07
N VAL A 356 4.91 -5.72 4.24
CA VAL A 356 3.70 -6.57 4.39
C VAL A 356 2.50 -5.66 4.38
N SER A 357 1.97 -5.40 3.19
CA SER A 357 1.08 -4.27 2.92
C SER A 357 -0.35 -4.44 3.41
N GLY A 358 -0.82 -5.66 3.70
CA GLY A 358 -2.16 -5.94 4.19
C GLY A 358 -2.36 -7.38 4.67
N GLY A 359 -3.37 -7.55 5.53
CA GLY A 359 -3.74 -8.83 6.15
C GLY A 359 -5.25 -9.00 6.29
N ASN A 360 -6.04 -8.44 5.37
CA ASN A 360 -7.50 -8.58 5.37
C ASN A 360 -7.94 -9.92 4.78
N THR A 361 -7.49 -11.00 5.42
CA THR A 361 -7.92 -12.36 5.11
C THR A 361 -9.38 -12.60 5.49
N PRO A 362 -10.10 -13.54 4.85
CA PRO A 362 -11.47 -13.86 5.23
C PRO A 362 -11.62 -14.23 6.71
N ALA A 363 -10.68 -14.99 7.27
CA ALA A 363 -10.70 -15.40 8.69
C ALA A 363 -10.63 -14.19 9.63
N ARG A 364 -9.69 -13.26 9.38
CA ARG A 364 -9.54 -12.03 10.18
C ARG A 364 -10.76 -11.12 10.09
N LEU A 365 -11.32 -10.94 8.89
CA LEU A 365 -12.51 -10.11 8.71
C LEU A 365 -13.74 -10.70 9.38
N HIS A 366 -13.86 -12.03 9.42
CA HIS A 366 -14.93 -12.72 10.15
C HIS A 366 -14.85 -12.45 11.66
N THR A 367 -13.66 -12.54 12.26
CA THR A 367 -13.45 -12.28 13.69
C THR A 367 -13.81 -10.84 14.07
N LEU A 368 -13.43 -9.86 13.24
CA LEU A 368 -13.76 -8.46 13.46
C LEU A 368 -15.28 -8.19 13.40
N HIS A 369 -16.01 -8.92 12.57
CA HIS A 369 -17.46 -8.79 12.46
C HIS A 369 -18.18 -9.24 13.74
N HIS A 370 -17.77 -10.36 14.34
CA HIS A 370 -18.39 -10.91 15.55
C HIS A 370 -18.07 -10.11 16.82
N SER A 371 -16.89 -9.50 16.93
CA SER A 371 -16.54 -8.65 18.08
C SER A 371 -17.36 -7.35 18.13
N HIS A 372 -17.85 -6.86 17.01
CA HIS A 372 -18.70 -5.66 16.96
C HIS A 372 -20.19 -5.94 17.22
N THR A 373 -20.68 -7.15 16.95
CA THR A 373 -22.07 -7.54 17.22
C THR A 373 -22.31 -7.89 18.68
N SER A 374 -21.30 -8.37 19.40
CA SER A 374 -21.42 -8.73 20.84
C SER A 374 -21.41 -7.52 21.78
N THR A 375 -20.95 -6.34 21.34
CA THR A 375 -20.95 -5.12 22.18
C THR A 375 -22.26 -4.33 22.11
N SER A 376 -23.17 -4.64 21.18
CA SER A 376 -24.44 -3.92 21.03
C SER A 376 -25.63 -4.56 21.72
N THR A 377 -25.45 -5.69 22.42
CA THR A 377 -26.57 -6.44 23.04
C THR A 377 -26.61 -6.38 24.58
N SER A 378 -25.78 -5.53 25.23
CA SER A 378 -25.77 -5.38 26.68
C SER A 378 -26.04 -3.96 27.15
N THR A 379 -27.19 -3.40 26.74
CA THR A 379 -27.83 -2.26 27.44
C THR A 379 -29.32 -2.38 27.25
N HIS A 380 -30.00 -3.03 28.18
CA HIS A 380 -31.28 -2.69 28.78
C HIS A 380 -31.83 -3.93 29.54
N THR A 381 -31.60 -3.94 30.81
CA THR A 381 -32.61 -4.22 31.84
C THR A 381 -31.91 -4.29 33.21
N SER A 382 -31.93 -3.21 33.96
CA SER A 382 -31.77 -3.24 35.42
C SER A 382 -32.97 -2.54 36.00
N THR A 383 -33.98 -3.33 36.30
CA THR A 383 -35.04 -2.95 37.26
C THR A 383 -34.53 -3.25 38.68
N SER A 384 -34.44 -2.22 39.46
CA SER A 384 -34.12 -2.20 40.87
C SER A 384 -35.10 -3.00 41.70
N THR A 385 -34.61 -3.81 42.64
CA THR A 385 -35.32 -4.10 43.91
C THR A 385 -34.25 -4.20 45.01
N SER A 386 -34.18 -3.17 45.83
CA SER A 386 -33.42 -3.14 47.08
C SER A 386 -34.10 -4.04 48.09
N THR A 387 -33.36 -4.98 48.70
CA THR A 387 -33.71 -5.55 49.99
C THR A 387 -32.46 -5.56 50.86
N HIS A 388 -32.46 -4.69 51.87
CA HIS A 388 -31.49 -4.66 52.96
C HIS A 388 -31.60 -5.91 53.80
N THR A 389 -30.51 -6.66 53.97
CA THR A 389 -30.34 -7.57 55.09
C THR A 389 -29.01 -7.31 55.75
N LEU A 390 -29.07 -6.73 56.96
CA LEU A 390 -27.94 -6.54 57.84
C LEU A 390 -27.55 -7.89 58.46
N ILE A 391 -26.36 -8.36 58.26
CA ILE A 391 -25.74 -9.43 59.05
C ILE A 391 -24.60 -8.82 59.88
N ARG A 392 -24.83 -8.81 61.22
CA ARG A 392 -23.84 -8.56 62.27
C ARG A 392 -22.81 -9.71 62.28
N THR A 393 -21.55 -9.43 62.20
CA THR A 393 -20.47 -10.33 62.57
C THR A 393 -19.89 -9.90 63.92
N GLU A 394 -20.06 -10.77 64.92
CA GLU A 394 -19.38 -10.67 66.24
C GLU A 394 -17.90 -11.11 66.08
N THR A 395 -17.00 -10.29 66.55
CA THR A 395 -15.59 -10.59 66.76
C THR A 395 -15.41 -11.35 68.08
N LYS A 396 -14.74 -12.48 68.10
CA LYS A 396 -14.15 -13.14 69.27
C LYS A 396 -12.67 -12.97 69.27
N GLU A 397 -12.12 -12.28 70.26
CA GLU A 397 -10.68 -12.30 70.61
C GLU A 397 -10.33 -13.59 71.34
N PRO A 398 -9.06 -14.04 71.26
CA PRO A 398 -8.51 -15.09 72.13
C PRO A 398 -7.66 -14.47 73.22
N THR A 399 -7.84 -15.00 74.43
CA THR A 399 -6.94 -14.85 75.62
C THR A 399 -6.85 -16.16 76.34
N PRO A 400 -5.87 -16.39 77.21
CA PRO A 400 -4.40 -16.19 77.12
C PRO A 400 -3.65 -17.53 76.91
#